data_61304ce6955ee8118ba5aa70eb94872d
#
_entry.id   61304ce6955ee8118ba5aa70eb94872d
#
_cell.length_a   1.000
_cell.length_b   1.000
_cell.length_c   1.000
_cell.angle_alpha   90.00
_cell.angle_beta   90.00
_cell.angle_gamma   90.00
#
_symmetry.space_group_name_H-M   'P 1'
#
loop_
_entity.id
_entity.type
_entity.pdbx_description
1 polymer ?
#
loop_
_entity_poly.entity_id
_entity_poly.type
_entity_poly.pdbx_seq_one_letter_code
_entity_poly.pdbx_strand_id
1 'polypeptide(L)'
;MGARLEHERDNVYRVDISGMLVEQDFGALQKSAELEIQKAGKIRLLVVLNHFTGWAPGKWYDLAFYVRHGADVERIAIVGDERWRSEALMFAGADLREGAVKYFSPPYRREAAKWLSEAES
;
A
#
# COMPACT_ATOMS: atom_id res chain seq x y z
N MET A 1 3.09 -10.81 13.15
CA MET A 1 2.29 -11.36 12.06
C MET A 1 1.12 -10.45 11.79
N GLY A 2 0.72 -10.31 10.53
CA GLY A 2 -0.39 -9.46 10.17
C GLY A 2 0.06 -8.21 9.44
N ALA A 3 -0.66 -7.13 9.67
CA ALA A 3 -0.46 -5.90 8.90
C ALA A 3 -0.57 -4.70 9.82
N ARG A 4 0.31 -3.71 9.60
CA ARG A 4 0.24 -2.47 10.38
C ARG A 4 0.69 -1.28 9.56
N LEU A 5 0.17 -0.11 9.95
CA LEU A 5 0.47 1.17 9.33
C LEU A 5 1.24 2.03 10.33
N GLU A 6 2.34 2.59 9.88
CA GLU A 6 3.15 3.49 10.70
C GLU A 6 3.56 4.71 9.89
N HIS A 7 3.62 5.86 10.55
CA HIS A 7 4.10 7.08 9.93
C HIS A 7 5.61 7.01 9.73
N GLU A 8 6.09 7.27 8.51
CA GLU A 8 7.51 7.29 8.21
C GLU A 8 8.08 8.70 8.30
N ARG A 9 7.54 9.61 7.50
CA ARG A 9 7.96 11.02 7.45
C ARG A 9 6.98 11.80 6.56
N ASP A 10 6.85 13.07 6.80
CA ASP A 10 5.97 13.95 6.00
C ASP A 10 4.61 13.29 5.79
N ASN A 11 4.20 13.08 4.54
CA ASN A 11 2.95 12.37 4.24
C ASN A 11 3.18 10.93 3.77
N VAL A 12 4.34 10.36 4.09
CA VAL A 12 4.68 8.97 3.73
C VAL A 12 4.42 8.07 4.92
N TYR A 13 3.65 7.02 4.69
CA TYR A 13 3.30 6.03 5.70
C TYR A 13 3.75 4.66 5.22
N ARG A 14 4.23 3.85 6.16
CA ARG A 14 4.68 2.49 5.84
C ARG A 14 3.63 1.48 6.26
N VAL A 15 3.32 0.56 5.37
CA VAL A 15 2.46 -0.59 5.65
C VAL A 15 3.33 -1.83 5.66
N ASP A 16 3.43 -2.49 6.80
CA ASP A 16 4.18 -3.74 6.92
C ASP A 16 3.20 -4.89 6.90
N ILE A 17 3.38 -5.81 5.96
CA ILE A 17 2.53 -7.00 5.85
C ILE A 17 3.42 -8.22 5.93
N SER A 18 3.15 -9.12 6.88
CA SER A 18 3.90 -10.36 7.03
C SER A 18 2.96 -11.55 7.10
N GLY A 19 3.39 -12.69 6.54
CA GLY A 19 2.59 -13.88 6.48
C GLY A 19 1.44 -13.72 5.50
N MET A 20 0.29 -14.31 5.84
CA MET A 20 -0.90 -14.26 4.99
C MET A 20 -1.76 -13.06 5.35
N LEU A 21 -2.15 -12.28 4.35
CA LEU A 21 -3.04 -11.14 4.57
C LEU A 21 -4.49 -11.62 4.62
N VAL A 22 -5.20 -11.24 5.68
CA VAL A 22 -6.61 -11.59 5.85
C VAL A 22 -7.47 -10.34 5.73
N GLU A 23 -8.75 -10.53 5.38
CA GLU A 23 -9.69 -9.42 5.18
C GLU A 23 -9.78 -8.50 6.39
N GLN A 24 -9.80 -9.07 7.59
CA GLN A 24 -9.92 -8.30 8.82
C GLN A 24 -8.74 -7.33 8.97
N ASP A 25 -7.53 -7.80 8.72
CA ASP A 25 -6.33 -6.97 8.82
C ASP A 25 -6.34 -5.89 7.75
N PHE A 26 -6.77 -6.23 6.54
CA PHE A 26 -6.87 -5.26 5.46
C PHE A 26 -7.88 -4.16 5.79
N GLY A 27 -9.04 -4.55 6.36
CA GLY A 27 -10.04 -3.57 6.81
C GLY A 27 -9.50 -2.62 7.87
N ALA A 28 -8.71 -3.14 8.79
CA ALA A 28 -8.08 -2.30 9.82
C ALA A 28 -7.08 -1.33 9.21
N LEU A 29 -6.30 -1.78 8.20
CA LEU A 29 -5.38 -0.90 7.48
C LEU A 29 -6.13 0.23 6.78
N GLN A 30 -7.25 -0.09 6.15
CA GLN A 30 -8.06 0.91 5.44
C GLN A 30 -8.57 1.98 6.41
N LYS A 31 -9.05 1.58 7.58
CA LYS A 31 -9.52 2.53 8.58
C LYS A 31 -8.39 3.41 9.09
N SER A 32 -7.22 2.83 9.34
CA SER A 32 -6.05 3.59 9.77
C SER A 32 -5.63 4.60 8.71
N ALA A 33 -5.64 4.20 7.44
CA ALA A 33 -5.30 5.08 6.34
C ALA A 33 -6.30 6.23 6.21
N GLU A 34 -7.59 5.95 6.37
CA GLU A 34 -8.62 6.99 6.33
C GLU A 34 -8.39 8.06 7.40
N LEU A 35 -8.02 7.64 8.62
CA LEU A 35 -7.73 8.58 9.69
C LEU A 35 -6.54 9.47 9.36
N GLU A 36 -5.50 8.90 8.77
CA GLU A 36 -4.32 9.68 8.39
C GLU A 36 -4.61 10.64 7.23
N ILE A 37 -5.44 10.22 6.28
CA ILE A 37 -5.88 11.09 5.20
C ILE A 37 -6.66 12.28 5.75
N GLN A 38 -7.52 12.05 6.73
CA GLN A 38 -8.29 13.12 7.36
C GLN A 38 -7.38 14.16 8.03
N LYS A 39 -6.26 13.72 8.58
CA LYS A 39 -5.31 14.61 9.25
C LYS A 39 -4.38 15.32 8.26
N ALA A 40 -3.85 14.59 7.31
CA ALA A 40 -2.77 15.04 6.44
C ALA A 40 -3.23 15.48 5.05
N GLY A 41 -4.45 15.11 4.66
CA GLY A 41 -4.92 15.31 3.29
C GLY A 41 -4.48 14.15 2.41
N LYS A 42 -3.55 14.40 1.49
CA LYS A 42 -3.05 13.34 0.62
C LYS A 42 -1.84 12.64 1.24
N ILE A 43 -1.79 11.32 1.11
CA ILE A 43 -0.70 10.52 1.66
C ILE A 43 -0.05 9.68 0.58
N ARG A 44 1.13 9.13 0.89
CA ARG A 44 1.85 8.18 0.06
C ARG A 44 2.17 6.95 0.90
N LEU A 45 2.11 5.77 0.28
CA LEU A 45 2.26 4.51 1.00
C LEU A 45 3.49 3.74 0.52
N LEU A 46 4.28 3.26 1.48
CA LEU A 46 5.35 2.29 1.25
C LEU A 46 4.87 0.97 1.83
N VAL A 47 4.50 0.04 0.97
CA VAL A 47 4.00 -1.28 1.39
C VAL A 47 5.16 -2.27 1.33
N VAL A 48 5.52 -2.83 2.49
CA VAL A 48 6.61 -3.79 2.59
C VAL A 48 6.04 -5.18 2.85
N LEU A 49 6.26 -6.09 1.91
CA LEU A 49 5.83 -7.49 2.03
C LEU A 49 7.00 -8.29 2.61
N ASN A 50 6.89 -8.63 3.89
CA ASN A 50 7.97 -9.29 4.61
C ASN A 50 7.55 -10.72 4.93
N HIS A 51 8.19 -11.70 4.28
CA HIS A 51 7.80 -13.10 4.39
C HIS A 51 6.33 -13.31 4.04
N PHE A 52 5.90 -12.61 2.99
CA PHE A 52 4.51 -12.63 2.56
C PHE A 52 4.17 -13.98 1.91
N THR A 53 3.02 -14.54 2.28
CA THR A 53 2.61 -15.85 1.79
C THR A 53 1.31 -15.82 0.99
N GLY A 54 0.78 -14.63 0.74
CA GLY A 54 -0.39 -14.49 -0.12
C GLY A 54 -1.61 -13.94 0.61
N TRP A 55 -2.73 -14.00 -0.06
CA TRP A 55 -4.01 -13.53 0.48
C TRP A 55 -4.83 -14.73 0.96
N ALA A 56 -5.48 -14.58 2.11
CA ALA A 56 -6.40 -15.59 2.61
C ALA A 56 -7.62 -15.68 1.68
N PRO A 57 -8.30 -16.83 1.64
CA PRO A 57 -9.57 -16.92 0.91
C PRO A 57 -10.57 -15.90 1.48
N GLY A 58 -11.34 -15.28 0.60
CA GLY A 58 -12.33 -14.29 1.02
C GLY A 58 -12.76 -13.42 -0.15
N LYS A 59 -13.57 -12.43 0.18
CA LYS A 59 -14.05 -11.47 -0.81
C LYS A 59 -13.20 -10.21 -0.76
N TRP A 60 -12.33 -10.06 -1.74
CA TRP A 60 -11.40 -8.95 -1.81
C TRP A 60 -11.89 -7.84 -2.77
N TYR A 61 -13.21 -7.72 -2.93
CA TYR A 61 -13.82 -6.87 -3.94
C TYR A 61 -14.38 -5.56 -3.39
N ASP A 62 -14.07 -5.21 -2.16
CA ASP A 62 -14.55 -3.95 -1.60
C ASP A 62 -13.75 -2.81 -2.19
N LEU A 63 -14.31 -2.15 -3.18
CA LEU A 63 -13.69 -1.00 -3.84
C LEU A 63 -14.05 0.33 -3.19
N ALA A 64 -14.83 0.30 -2.09
CA ALA A 64 -15.30 1.54 -1.47
C ALA A 64 -14.16 2.48 -1.10
N PHE A 65 -13.05 1.93 -0.59
CA PHE A 65 -11.90 2.76 -0.25
C PHE A 65 -11.35 3.49 -1.47
N TYR A 66 -11.19 2.76 -2.58
CA TYR A 66 -10.66 3.35 -3.81
C TYR A 66 -11.60 4.42 -4.37
N VAL A 67 -12.90 4.19 -4.29
CA VAL A 67 -13.88 5.16 -4.77
C VAL A 67 -13.80 6.45 -3.96
N ARG A 68 -13.69 6.33 -2.63
CA ARG A 68 -13.69 7.51 -1.75
C ARG A 68 -12.34 8.19 -1.64
N HIS A 69 -11.24 7.41 -1.67
CA HIS A 69 -9.91 7.92 -1.34
C HIS A 69 -8.85 7.62 -2.38
N GLY A 70 -9.23 7.17 -3.57
CA GLY A 70 -8.27 6.83 -4.60
C GLY A 70 -7.33 7.97 -4.97
N ALA A 71 -7.87 9.19 -5.05
CA ALA A 71 -7.07 10.38 -5.37
C ALA A 71 -6.27 10.90 -4.18
N ASP A 72 -6.64 10.50 -2.94
CA ASP A 72 -5.97 10.95 -1.72
C ASP A 72 -4.71 10.16 -1.42
N VAL A 73 -4.51 9.02 -2.08
CA VAL A 73 -3.27 8.26 -2.00
C VAL A 73 -2.50 8.52 -3.30
N GLU A 74 -1.53 9.41 -3.22
CA GLU A 74 -0.83 9.93 -4.40
C GLU A 74 0.08 8.89 -5.06
N ARG A 75 0.79 8.12 -4.26
CA ARG A 75 1.73 7.09 -4.74
C ARG A 75 1.73 5.90 -3.81
N ILE A 76 1.87 4.73 -4.38
CA ILE A 76 2.07 3.50 -3.62
C ILE A 76 3.32 2.81 -4.17
N ALA A 77 4.31 2.59 -3.32
CA ALA A 77 5.47 1.77 -3.64
C ALA A 77 5.32 0.45 -2.89
N ILE A 78 5.37 -0.66 -3.61
CA ILE A 78 5.28 -1.99 -3.00
C ILE A 78 6.64 -2.65 -3.12
N VAL A 79 7.17 -3.11 -1.98
CA VAL A 79 8.46 -3.81 -1.93
C VAL A 79 8.21 -5.26 -1.54
N GLY A 80 8.58 -6.19 -2.40
CA GLY A 80 8.36 -7.59 -2.12
C GLY A 80 8.99 -8.49 -3.16
N ASP A 81 8.89 -9.80 -2.93
CA ASP A 81 9.40 -10.81 -3.85
C ASP A 81 8.72 -10.67 -5.21
N GLU A 82 9.49 -10.86 -6.28
CA GLU A 82 8.98 -10.74 -7.66
C GLU A 82 7.81 -11.66 -7.96
N ARG A 83 7.71 -12.77 -7.26
CA ARG A 83 6.61 -13.72 -7.46
C ARG A 83 5.24 -13.08 -7.18
N TRP A 84 5.21 -12.04 -6.37
CA TRP A 84 3.94 -11.38 -5.98
C TRP A 84 3.63 -10.13 -6.81
N ARG A 85 4.50 -9.76 -7.74
CA ARG A 85 4.37 -8.50 -8.49
C ARG A 85 3.01 -8.32 -9.14
N SER A 86 2.59 -9.27 -9.96
CA SER A 86 1.33 -9.13 -10.70
C SER A 86 0.12 -9.08 -9.78
N GLU A 87 0.08 -9.97 -8.80
CA GLU A 87 -1.06 -10.03 -7.88
C GLU A 87 -1.12 -8.79 -6.99
N ALA A 88 0.02 -8.33 -6.50
CA ALA A 88 0.06 -7.15 -5.64
C ALA A 88 -0.35 -5.89 -6.40
N LEU A 89 0.10 -5.72 -7.63
CA LEU A 89 -0.28 -4.58 -8.46
C LEU A 89 -1.79 -4.60 -8.73
N MET A 90 -2.33 -5.77 -9.04
CA MET A 90 -3.76 -5.91 -9.27
C MET A 90 -4.55 -5.61 -8.00
N PHE A 91 -4.10 -6.13 -6.86
CA PHE A 91 -4.75 -5.90 -5.57
C PHE A 91 -4.73 -4.43 -5.18
N ALA A 92 -3.63 -3.74 -5.46
CA ALA A 92 -3.51 -2.29 -5.18
C ALA A 92 -4.35 -1.45 -6.14
N GLY A 93 -4.93 -2.05 -7.16
CA GLY A 93 -5.76 -1.34 -8.13
C GLY A 93 -4.96 -0.44 -9.06
N ALA A 94 -3.76 -0.88 -9.47
CA ALA A 94 -2.86 -0.06 -10.28
C ALA A 94 -3.53 0.51 -11.53
N ASP A 95 -4.39 -0.27 -12.18
CA ASP A 95 -5.07 0.14 -13.40
C ASP A 95 -6.33 0.97 -13.15
N LEU A 96 -6.78 1.04 -11.89
CA LEU A 96 -8.03 1.71 -11.52
C LEU A 96 -7.80 3.02 -10.77
N ARG A 97 -6.57 3.30 -10.39
CA ARG A 97 -6.25 4.46 -9.54
C ARG A 97 -5.74 5.62 -10.37
N GLU A 98 -6.03 6.83 -9.87
CA GLU A 98 -5.42 8.04 -10.41
C GLU A 98 -3.95 8.14 -9.99
N GLY A 99 -3.62 7.67 -8.79
CA GLY A 99 -2.25 7.70 -8.27
C GLY A 99 -1.38 6.62 -8.86
N ALA A 100 -0.07 6.84 -8.85
CA ALA A 100 0.89 5.90 -9.39
C ALA A 100 1.19 4.76 -8.41
N VAL A 101 1.34 3.55 -8.94
CA VAL A 101 1.73 2.38 -8.17
C VAL A 101 2.96 1.76 -8.83
N LYS A 102 4.03 1.51 -8.06
CA LYS A 102 5.23 0.83 -8.54
C LYS A 102 5.60 -0.31 -7.64
N TYR A 103 6.17 -1.35 -8.23
CA TYR A 103 6.63 -2.52 -7.50
C TYR A 103 8.15 -2.62 -7.56
N PHE A 104 8.76 -2.91 -6.41
CA PHE A 104 10.22 -3.00 -6.27
C PHE A 104 10.59 -4.32 -5.62
N SER A 105 11.67 -4.94 -6.09
CA SER A 105 12.25 -6.09 -5.43
C SER A 105 12.92 -5.66 -4.12
N PRO A 106 13.05 -6.55 -3.12
CA PRO A 106 13.56 -6.17 -1.80
C PRO A 106 14.88 -5.39 -1.79
N PRO A 107 15.90 -5.72 -2.62
CA PRO A 107 17.14 -4.94 -2.62
C PRO A 107 16.95 -3.48 -3.02
N TYR A 108 15.82 -3.13 -3.65
CA TYR A 108 15.55 -1.79 -4.15
C TYR A 108 14.62 -0.99 -3.24
N ARG A 109 14.54 -1.37 -1.97
CA ARG A 109 13.68 -0.66 -1.00
C ARG A 109 14.06 0.81 -0.86
N ARG A 110 15.34 1.13 -0.95
CA ARG A 110 15.82 2.51 -0.87
C ARG A 110 15.33 3.33 -2.05
N GLU A 111 15.34 2.75 -3.24
CA GLU A 111 14.82 3.40 -4.45
C GLU A 111 13.31 3.64 -4.34
N ALA A 112 12.58 2.69 -3.74
CA ALA A 112 11.16 2.86 -3.50
C ALA A 112 10.89 4.06 -2.60
N ALA A 113 11.63 4.18 -1.50
CA ALA A 113 11.49 5.29 -0.57
C ALA A 113 11.84 6.62 -1.25
N LYS A 114 12.88 6.62 -2.08
CA LYS A 114 13.28 7.81 -2.83
C LYS A 114 12.19 8.25 -3.78
N TRP A 115 11.61 7.31 -4.53
CA TRP A 115 10.52 7.62 -5.45
C TRP A 115 9.31 8.22 -4.72
N LEU A 116 8.99 7.68 -3.55
CA LEU A 116 7.88 8.20 -2.75
C LEU A 116 8.13 9.62 -2.24
N SER A 117 9.39 10.04 -2.16
CA SER A 117 9.74 11.36 -1.65
C SER A 117 9.88 12.39 -2.75
N GLU A 118 9.77 11.98 -4.02
CA GLU A 118 9.91 12.91 -5.13
C GLU A 118 8.74 13.86 -5.20
N ALA A 119 9.04 15.11 -5.53
CA ALA A 119 8.00 16.11 -5.69
C ALA A 119 7.13 15.80 -6.90
N GLU A 120 5.87 16.16 -6.83
CA GLU A 120 4.99 16.10 -7.98
C GLU A 120 5.48 17.10 -9.03
N SER A 121 5.49 16.69 -10.26
CA SER A 121 5.91 17.56 -11.35
C SER A 121 4.71 17.95 -12.21
#